data_95a23e0f31b36d80b6950bb20e1b8857
#
_entry.id   95a23e0f31b36d80b6950bb20e1b8857
#
_cell.length_a   1.000
_cell.length_b   1.000
_cell.length_c   1.000
_cell.angle_alpha   90.00
_cell.angle_beta   90.00
_cell.angle_gamma   90.00
#
_symmetry.space_group_name_H-M   'P 1'
#
loop_
_entity.id
_entity.type
_entity.pdbx_description
1 polymer ?
#
loop_
_entity_poly.entity_id
_entity_poly.type
_entity_poly.pdbx_seq_one_letter_code
_entity_poly.pdbx_strand_id
1 'polypeptide(L)'
;MSAKGFTVAVAGTSGYAGAEVVRLLSGHPALTMGDLAAHSQAGLPLAHVMPHLVGVAKERTLSEIDVERLASHDAVVLALPHGASGQIVQELVKMNPGLVIVDAGADFRLSSASDWQRWYGRDHAGTWTYGLPELPRAEGGSQRDMLSGATRIAAPGCNASAVALGLAPLVGLVDTSQSAATLIVGTSGAGKSSRPDLT
;
A
#
# COMPACT_ATOMS: atom_id res chain seq x y z
N MET A 1 11.16 -12.12 -29.22
CA MET A 1 11.45 -12.16 -27.77
C MET A 1 10.41 -11.27 -27.11
N SER A 2 9.47 -11.84 -26.37
CA SER A 2 8.50 -11.05 -25.59
C SER A 2 9.29 -10.24 -24.57
N ALA A 3 9.13 -8.92 -24.54
CA ALA A 3 9.73 -8.09 -23.52
C ALA A 3 9.26 -8.63 -22.15
N LYS A 4 10.21 -8.95 -21.27
CA LYS A 4 9.89 -9.37 -19.90
C LYS A 4 9.05 -8.25 -19.26
N GLY A 5 7.79 -8.52 -19.00
CA GLY A 5 6.92 -7.52 -18.40
C GLY A 5 7.44 -7.08 -17.02
N PHE A 6 7.16 -5.84 -16.63
CA PHE A 6 7.53 -5.29 -15.33
C PHE A 6 6.82 -6.10 -14.22
N THR A 7 7.60 -6.78 -13.37
CA THR A 7 7.10 -7.75 -12.40
C THR A 7 6.83 -7.10 -11.05
N VAL A 8 5.67 -7.40 -10.44
CA VAL A 8 5.24 -6.84 -9.16
C VAL A 8 4.90 -7.96 -8.18
N ALA A 9 5.67 -8.05 -7.08
CA ALA A 9 5.34 -8.92 -5.95
C ALA A 9 4.39 -8.23 -4.97
N VAL A 10 3.63 -9.02 -4.21
CA VAL A 10 2.71 -8.52 -3.17
C VAL A 10 2.97 -9.27 -1.88
N ALA A 11 3.37 -8.56 -0.82
CA ALA A 11 3.46 -9.09 0.54
C ALA A 11 2.24 -8.65 1.37
N GLY A 12 1.63 -9.59 2.08
CA GLY A 12 0.36 -9.37 2.78
C GLY A 12 -0.87 -9.65 1.92
N THR A 13 -0.72 -10.51 0.92
CA THR A 13 -1.77 -10.88 -0.06
C THR A 13 -3.04 -11.40 0.59
N SER A 14 -2.96 -12.04 1.75
CA SER A 14 -4.13 -12.59 2.46
C SER A 14 -5.03 -11.56 3.14
N GLY A 15 -4.60 -10.29 3.21
CA GLY A 15 -5.40 -9.17 3.70
C GLY A 15 -6.29 -8.55 2.61
N TYR A 16 -7.27 -7.72 3.00
CA TYR A 16 -8.16 -7.06 2.04
C TYR A 16 -7.40 -6.14 1.06
N ALA A 17 -6.46 -5.35 1.55
CA ALA A 17 -5.65 -4.47 0.71
C ALA A 17 -4.78 -5.26 -0.27
N GLY A 18 -4.10 -6.32 0.20
CA GLY A 18 -3.29 -7.19 -0.66
C GLY A 18 -4.12 -7.90 -1.73
N ALA A 19 -5.31 -8.40 -1.38
CA ALA A 19 -6.22 -9.02 -2.33
C ALA A 19 -6.69 -8.04 -3.41
N GLU A 20 -6.97 -6.79 -3.04
CA GLU A 20 -7.36 -5.74 -4.00
C GLU A 20 -6.20 -5.38 -4.95
N VAL A 21 -4.97 -5.33 -4.45
CA VAL A 21 -3.78 -5.17 -5.29
C VAL A 21 -3.67 -6.31 -6.30
N VAL A 22 -3.86 -7.56 -5.88
CA VAL A 22 -3.86 -8.73 -6.77
C VAL A 22 -4.96 -8.60 -7.84
N ARG A 23 -6.16 -8.19 -7.47
CA ARG A 23 -7.26 -7.95 -8.40
C ARG A 23 -6.88 -6.92 -9.46
N LEU A 24 -6.28 -5.80 -9.07
CA LEU A 24 -5.85 -4.74 -9.97
C LEU A 24 -4.70 -5.20 -10.89
N LEU A 25 -3.70 -5.89 -10.34
CA LEU A 25 -2.56 -6.40 -11.11
C LEU A 25 -2.99 -7.42 -12.17
N SER A 26 -3.99 -8.25 -11.88
CA SER A 26 -4.45 -9.29 -12.80
C SER A 26 -5.02 -8.77 -14.11
N GLY A 27 -5.60 -7.57 -14.10
CA GLY A 27 -6.13 -6.89 -15.29
C GLY A 27 -5.19 -5.82 -15.85
N HIS A 28 -3.99 -5.66 -15.31
CA HIS A 28 -3.11 -4.56 -15.71
C HIS A 28 -2.38 -4.87 -17.03
N PRO A 29 -2.45 -3.99 -18.03
CA PRO A 29 -1.92 -4.29 -19.37
C PRO A 29 -0.39 -4.34 -19.46
N ALA A 30 0.32 -3.70 -18.52
CA ALA A 30 1.79 -3.56 -18.58
C ALA A 30 2.52 -4.17 -17.38
N LEU A 31 1.81 -4.62 -16.34
CA LEU A 31 2.41 -5.22 -15.16
C LEU A 31 2.18 -6.73 -15.14
N THR A 32 3.19 -7.47 -14.74
CA THR A 32 3.11 -8.92 -14.55
C THR A 32 3.09 -9.23 -13.07
N MET A 33 2.12 -10.01 -12.64
CA MET A 33 1.99 -10.46 -11.26
C MET A 33 3.13 -11.42 -10.90
N GLY A 34 3.97 -11.01 -9.97
CA GLY A 34 5.08 -11.76 -9.38
C GLY A 34 4.64 -12.65 -8.21
N ASP A 35 5.48 -12.75 -7.18
CA ASP A 35 5.20 -13.52 -5.98
C ASP A 35 4.05 -12.91 -5.15
N LEU A 36 3.20 -13.80 -4.63
CA LEU A 36 2.10 -13.46 -3.74
C LEU A 36 2.41 -14.05 -2.35
N ALA A 37 2.88 -13.20 -1.44
CA ALA A 37 3.35 -13.65 -0.14
C ALA A 37 2.35 -13.33 0.98
N ALA A 38 2.24 -14.25 1.94
CA ALA A 38 1.45 -14.09 3.15
C ALA A 38 2.21 -14.71 4.33
N HIS A 39 1.86 -14.32 5.57
CA HIS A 39 2.50 -14.87 6.75
C HIS A 39 1.77 -16.17 7.20
N SER A 40 0.61 -16.04 7.81
CA SER A 40 -0.12 -17.17 8.42
C SER A 40 -0.86 -18.07 7.43
N GLN A 41 -0.95 -17.69 6.17
CA GLN A 41 -1.67 -18.42 5.12
C GLN A 41 -0.76 -18.82 3.96
N ALA A 42 0.56 -18.81 4.18
CA ALA A 42 1.52 -19.38 3.24
C ALA A 42 1.25 -20.88 3.01
N GLY A 43 1.48 -21.34 1.79
CA GLY A 43 1.19 -22.70 1.37
C GLY A 43 -0.26 -22.97 0.94
N LEU A 44 -1.20 -22.03 1.20
CA LEU A 44 -2.58 -22.19 0.79
C LEU A 44 -2.83 -21.64 -0.62
N PRO A 45 -3.73 -22.27 -1.40
CA PRO A 45 -4.17 -21.70 -2.67
C PRO A 45 -4.84 -20.33 -2.47
N LEU A 46 -4.51 -19.36 -3.32
CA LEU A 46 -5.11 -18.02 -3.25
C LEU A 46 -6.64 -18.08 -3.33
N ALA A 47 -7.19 -18.93 -4.19
CA ALA A 47 -8.63 -19.13 -4.33
C ALA A 47 -9.32 -19.62 -3.05
N HIS A 48 -8.60 -20.33 -2.17
CA HIS A 48 -9.10 -20.75 -0.87
C HIS A 48 -9.15 -19.59 0.12
N VAL A 49 -8.11 -18.76 0.11
CA VAL A 49 -7.96 -17.62 1.02
C VAL A 49 -8.83 -16.43 0.59
N MET A 50 -8.96 -16.23 -0.72
CA MET A 50 -9.68 -15.13 -1.37
C MET A 50 -10.59 -15.69 -2.48
N PRO A 51 -11.75 -16.30 -2.15
CA PRO A 51 -12.63 -16.96 -3.12
C PRO A 51 -13.10 -16.05 -4.26
N HIS A 52 -13.24 -14.76 -4.00
CA HIS A 52 -13.62 -13.76 -5.01
C HIS A 52 -12.57 -13.55 -6.11
N LEU A 53 -11.33 -14.03 -5.89
CA LEU A 53 -10.24 -13.97 -6.88
C LEU A 53 -10.06 -15.29 -7.66
N VAL A 54 -10.96 -16.26 -7.52
CA VAL A 54 -10.86 -17.57 -8.16
C VAL A 54 -10.69 -17.50 -9.67
N GLY A 55 -11.35 -16.55 -10.33
CA GLY A 55 -11.24 -16.34 -11.78
C GLY A 55 -9.93 -15.69 -12.24
N VAL A 56 -9.19 -15.11 -11.32
CA VAL A 56 -8.02 -14.26 -11.57
C VAL A 56 -6.71 -15.01 -11.35
N ALA A 57 -6.67 -15.86 -10.33
CA ALA A 57 -5.45 -16.48 -9.86
C ALA A 57 -5.68 -17.94 -9.43
N LYS A 58 -6.41 -18.71 -10.28
CA LYS A 58 -6.94 -20.04 -10.00
C LYS A 58 -5.91 -21.05 -9.51
N GLU A 59 -4.66 -20.94 -9.95
CA GLU A 59 -3.59 -21.90 -9.65
C GLU A 59 -2.46 -21.29 -8.80
N ARG A 60 -2.66 -20.10 -8.25
CA ARG A 60 -1.64 -19.43 -7.44
C ARG A 60 -1.71 -19.91 -6.00
N THR A 61 -0.55 -20.26 -5.47
CA THR A 61 -0.34 -20.58 -4.04
C THR A 61 0.40 -19.43 -3.38
N LEU A 62 -0.02 -19.07 -2.17
CA LEU A 62 0.65 -18.05 -1.38
C LEU A 62 2.00 -18.57 -0.87
N SER A 63 3.06 -17.81 -1.05
CA SER A 63 4.38 -18.10 -0.49
C SER A 63 4.54 -17.48 0.91
N GLU A 64 5.58 -17.91 1.62
CA GLU A 64 6.07 -17.16 2.78
C GLU A 64 6.66 -15.81 2.33
N ILE A 65 6.76 -14.87 3.26
CA ILE A 65 7.43 -13.58 3.03
C ILE A 65 8.94 -13.84 3.04
N ASP A 66 9.52 -13.88 1.86
CA ASP A 66 10.94 -14.09 1.62
C ASP A 66 11.52 -12.83 0.95
N VAL A 67 12.41 -12.16 1.65
CA VAL A 67 12.97 -10.87 1.22
C VAL A 67 13.79 -11.00 -0.06
N GLU A 68 14.55 -12.08 -0.23
CA GLU A 68 15.34 -12.33 -1.44
C GLU A 68 14.44 -12.48 -2.67
N ARG A 69 13.38 -13.26 -2.53
CA ARG A 69 12.38 -13.43 -3.58
C ARG A 69 11.67 -12.14 -3.91
N LEU A 70 11.23 -11.39 -2.91
CA LEU A 70 10.58 -10.09 -3.12
C LEU A 70 11.53 -9.10 -3.83
N ALA A 71 12.81 -9.05 -3.43
CA ALA A 71 13.82 -8.17 -4.01
C ALA A 71 14.19 -8.53 -5.46
N SER A 72 13.86 -9.74 -5.93
CA SER A 72 14.14 -10.19 -7.30
C SER A 72 13.16 -9.63 -8.35
N HIS A 73 12.11 -8.94 -7.93
CA HIS A 73 11.12 -8.31 -8.79
C HIS A 73 11.49 -6.86 -9.13
N ASP A 74 10.75 -6.26 -10.05
CA ASP A 74 10.92 -4.84 -10.42
C ASP A 74 10.22 -3.93 -9.40
N ALA A 75 9.14 -4.41 -8.79
CA ALA A 75 8.43 -3.72 -7.71
C ALA A 75 7.88 -4.68 -6.67
N VAL A 76 7.64 -4.15 -5.47
CA VAL A 76 6.90 -4.84 -4.40
C VAL A 76 5.85 -3.92 -3.78
N VAL A 77 4.66 -4.47 -3.55
CA VAL A 77 3.62 -3.81 -2.75
C VAL A 77 3.57 -4.50 -1.38
N LEU A 78 3.77 -3.72 -0.33
CA LEU A 78 3.69 -4.16 1.06
C LEU A 78 2.30 -3.80 1.62
N ALA A 79 1.43 -4.78 1.77
CA ALA A 79 0.10 -4.65 2.37
C ALA A 79 0.09 -5.29 3.77
N LEU A 80 1.03 -4.85 4.60
CA LEU A 80 1.29 -5.38 5.93
C LEU A 80 0.60 -4.56 7.02
N PRO A 81 0.45 -5.12 8.23
CA PRO A 81 -0.01 -4.33 9.39
C PRO A 81 0.90 -3.13 9.66
N HIS A 82 0.32 -2.04 10.18
CA HIS A 82 1.07 -0.83 10.52
C HIS A 82 2.23 -1.13 11.48
N GLY A 83 3.40 -0.60 11.19
CA GLY A 83 4.63 -0.82 11.94
C GLY A 83 5.37 -2.11 11.59
N ALA A 84 4.94 -2.85 10.55
CA ALA A 84 5.60 -4.08 10.11
C ALA A 84 6.49 -3.89 8.87
N SER A 85 6.29 -2.82 8.10
CA SER A 85 7.00 -2.61 6.84
C SER A 85 8.45 -2.14 7.04
N GLY A 86 8.72 -1.37 8.10
CA GLY A 86 10.01 -0.69 8.29
C GLY A 86 11.22 -1.63 8.24
N GLN A 87 11.18 -2.78 8.92
CA GLN A 87 12.28 -3.75 8.95
C GLN A 87 12.47 -4.43 7.59
N ILE A 88 11.38 -4.91 6.99
CA ILE A 88 11.41 -5.57 5.68
C ILE A 88 11.97 -4.64 4.60
N VAL A 89 11.56 -3.38 4.63
CA VAL A 89 12.06 -2.36 3.70
C VAL A 89 13.57 -2.17 3.80
N GLN A 90 14.14 -2.15 5.01
CA GLN A 90 15.60 -2.02 5.17
C GLN A 90 16.36 -3.16 4.49
N GLU A 91 15.86 -4.38 4.59
CA GLU A 91 16.45 -5.55 3.95
C GLU A 91 16.28 -5.51 2.43
N LEU A 92 15.07 -5.21 1.94
CA LEU A 92 14.77 -5.05 0.51
C LEU A 92 15.67 -4.02 -0.15
N VAL A 93 15.87 -2.86 0.49
CA VAL A 93 16.71 -1.78 -0.04
C VAL A 93 18.19 -2.16 -0.08
N LYS A 94 18.66 -2.93 0.91
CA LYS A 94 20.04 -3.46 0.90
C LYS A 94 20.28 -4.42 -0.26
N MET A 95 19.29 -5.29 -0.56
CA MET A 95 19.39 -6.29 -1.63
C MET A 95 19.19 -5.67 -3.01
N ASN A 96 18.21 -4.81 -3.16
CA ASN A 96 17.90 -4.16 -4.43
C ASN A 96 17.58 -2.67 -4.22
N PRO A 97 18.59 -1.79 -4.27
CA PRO A 97 18.38 -0.34 -4.12
C PRO A 97 17.44 0.27 -5.17
N GLY A 98 17.37 -0.34 -6.37
CA GLY A 98 16.51 0.09 -7.47
C GLY A 98 15.06 -0.42 -7.42
N LEU A 99 14.76 -1.33 -6.49
CA LEU A 99 13.42 -1.90 -6.34
C LEU A 99 12.39 -0.79 -6.07
N VAL A 100 11.31 -0.76 -6.83
CA VAL A 100 10.17 0.12 -6.52
C VAL A 100 9.38 -0.49 -5.36
N ILE A 101 9.18 0.27 -4.28
CA ILE A 101 8.44 -0.18 -3.10
C ILE A 101 7.24 0.72 -2.87
N VAL A 102 6.04 0.12 -2.84
CA VAL A 102 4.79 0.77 -2.45
C VAL A 102 4.37 0.20 -1.10
N ASP A 103 4.36 1.04 -0.06
CA ASP A 103 3.86 0.63 1.26
C ASP A 103 2.41 1.08 1.45
N ALA A 104 1.50 0.13 1.62
CA ALA A 104 0.10 0.36 1.98
C ALA A 104 -0.11 0.47 3.50
N GLY A 105 0.94 0.20 4.29
CA GLY A 105 0.99 0.49 5.72
C GLY A 105 1.03 1.99 6.00
N ALA A 106 1.21 2.35 7.28
CA ALA A 106 1.32 3.74 7.69
C ALA A 106 2.77 4.21 7.87
N ASP A 107 3.73 3.29 7.79
CA ASP A 107 5.10 3.42 8.29
C ASP A 107 5.86 4.61 7.70
N PHE A 108 5.55 4.98 6.46
CA PHE A 108 6.28 6.02 5.72
C PHE A 108 5.43 7.24 5.33
N ARG A 109 4.22 7.39 5.92
CA ARG A 109 3.28 8.47 5.55
C ARG A 109 3.60 9.80 6.19
N LEU A 110 4.00 9.80 7.47
CA LEU A 110 4.17 11.01 8.25
C LEU A 110 5.58 11.57 8.06
N SER A 111 5.68 12.89 7.89
CA SER A 111 6.94 13.61 7.79
C SER A 111 7.57 13.89 9.16
N SER A 112 6.76 13.93 10.23
CA SER A 112 7.18 14.25 11.58
C SER A 112 7.36 12.97 12.42
N ALA A 113 8.55 12.76 12.95
CA ALA A 113 8.82 11.67 13.89
C ALA A 113 8.03 11.81 15.19
N SER A 114 7.78 13.04 15.67
CA SER A 114 6.97 13.29 16.86
C SER A 114 5.50 12.95 16.64
N ASP A 115 4.96 13.22 15.45
CA ASP A 115 3.59 12.83 15.12
C ASP A 115 3.47 11.31 14.97
N TRP A 116 4.46 10.67 14.36
CA TRP A 116 4.51 9.22 14.29
C TRP A 116 4.52 8.59 15.69
N GLN A 117 5.39 9.06 16.59
CA GLN A 117 5.43 8.59 17.96
C GLN A 117 4.11 8.82 18.69
N ARG A 118 3.49 9.99 18.50
CA ARG A 118 2.21 10.34 19.14
C ARG A 118 1.06 9.43 18.72
N TRP A 119 0.98 9.07 17.44
CA TRP A 119 -0.18 8.35 16.89
C TRP A 119 0.03 6.84 16.79
N TYR A 120 1.26 6.38 16.65
CA TYR A 120 1.58 4.96 16.46
C TYR A 120 2.47 4.35 17.56
N GLY A 121 3.12 5.17 18.39
CA GLY A 121 3.91 4.73 19.55
C GLY A 121 5.15 3.92 19.20
N ARG A 122 5.75 4.13 18.03
CA ARG A 122 6.89 3.37 17.49
C ARG A 122 7.93 4.30 16.90
N ASP A 123 9.11 3.75 16.56
CA ASP A 123 10.17 4.48 15.89
C ASP A 123 9.76 4.86 14.45
N HIS A 124 10.10 6.09 14.06
CA HIS A 124 9.80 6.62 12.74
C HIS A 124 10.73 6.00 11.68
N ALA A 125 10.16 5.29 10.74
CA ALA A 125 10.92 4.58 9.69
C ALA A 125 11.39 5.48 8.52
N GLY A 126 10.96 6.74 8.50
CA GLY A 126 11.23 7.70 7.44
C GLY A 126 9.96 8.19 6.74
N THR A 127 10.15 9.04 5.72
CA THR A 127 9.05 9.62 4.93
C THR A 127 9.27 9.34 3.46
N TRP A 128 8.22 8.89 2.78
CA TRP A 128 8.25 8.60 1.34
C TRP A 128 7.33 9.52 0.55
N THR A 129 7.46 9.47 -0.77
CA THR A 129 6.54 10.16 -1.67
C THR A 129 5.11 9.69 -1.42
N TYR A 130 4.21 10.64 -1.12
CA TYR A 130 2.82 10.32 -0.77
C TYR A 130 2.05 9.88 -2.00
N GLY A 131 1.46 8.70 -1.95
CA GLY A 131 0.86 8.01 -3.09
C GLY A 131 -0.59 8.41 -3.39
N LEU A 132 -0.89 9.71 -3.42
CA LEU A 132 -2.18 10.27 -3.81
C LEU A 132 -2.01 11.19 -5.02
N PRO A 133 -2.04 10.66 -6.26
CA PRO A 133 -1.68 11.41 -7.48
C PRO A 133 -2.49 12.69 -7.69
N GLU A 134 -3.74 12.70 -7.28
CA GLU A 134 -4.71 13.79 -7.50
C GLU A 134 -4.54 14.94 -6.50
N LEU A 135 -3.72 14.78 -5.45
CA LEU A 135 -3.54 15.80 -4.43
C LEU A 135 -2.88 17.04 -5.03
N PRO A 136 -3.51 18.24 -4.94
CA PRO A 136 -2.91 19.48 -5.41
C PRO A 136 -1.72 19.86 -4.53
N ARG A 137 -0.72 20.51 -5.12
CA ARG A 137 0.46 21.01 -4.44
C ARG A 137 0.42 22.52 -4.29
N ALA A 138 0.99 23.02 -3.19
CA ALA A 138 1.05 24.46 -2.92
C ALA A 138 1.84 25.25 -3.97
N GLU A 139 2.88 24.59 -4.54
CA GLU A 139 3.73 25.16 -5.59
C GLU A 139 3.12 25.05 -7.00
N GLY A 140 1.91 24.53 -7.11
CA GLY A 140 1.23 24.22 -8.37
C GLY A 140 1.49 22.78 -8.84
N GLY A 141 0.67 22.30 -9.79
CA GLY A 141 0.68 20.93 -10.25
C GLY A 141 0.00 19.97 -9.28
N SER A 142 0.33 18.69 -9.39
CA SER A 142 -0.25 17.65 -8.55
C SER A 142 0.82 16.71 -7.97
N GLN A 143 0.43 15.91 -7.01
CA GLN A 143 1.32 14.90 -6.43
C GLN A 143 1.75 13.84 -7.46
N ARG A 144 1.03 13.69 -8.56
CA ARG A 144 1.41 12.85 -9.71
C ARG A 144 2.80 13.20 -10.25
N ASP A 145 3.15 14.50 -10.26
CA ASP A 145 4.46 14.94 -10.75
C ASP A 145 5.61 14.41 -9.87
N MET A 146 5.36 14.33 -8.56
CA MET A 146 6.32 13.78 -7.58
C MET A 146 6.41 12.26 -7.61
N LEU A 147 5.35 11.58 -8.06
CA LEU A 147 5.33 10.12 -8.19
C LEU A 147 6.06 9.66 -9.45
N SER A 148 6.22 10.52 -10.43
CA SER A 148 6.97 10.19 -11.65
C SER A 148 8.43 9.91 -11.30
N GLY A 149 8.86 8.65 -11.52
CA GLY A 149 10.21 8.18 -11.19
C GLY A 149 10.45 7.88 -9.71
N ALA A 150 9.46 8.04 -8.84
CA ALA A 150 9.60 7.69 -7.43
C ALA A 150 9.74 6.17 -7.26
N THR A 151 10.72 5.74 -6.48
CA THR A 151 10.93 4.32 -6.13
C THR A 151 10.45 3.98 -4.71
N ARG A 152 10.05 4.97 -3.93
CA ARG A 152 9.57 4.85 -2.54
C ARG A 152 8.25 5.58 -2.42
N ILE A 153 7.15 4.82 -2.29
CA ILE A 153 5.80 5.36 -2.35
C ILE A 153 5.02 4.90 -1.12
N ALA A 154 4.51 5.85 -0.34
CA ALA A 154 3.63 5.59 0.79
C ALA A 154 2.16 5.77 0.36
N ALA A 155 1.42 4.66 0.22
CA ALA A 155 0.00 4.72 -0.11
C ALA A 155 -0.80 5.37 1.04
N PRO A 156 -1.75 6.27 0.75
CA PRO A 156 -2.51 7.00 1.77
C PRO A 156 -3.48 6.09 2.54
N GLY A 157 -3.89 6.54 3.72
CA GLY A 157 -5.02 5.94 4.44
C GLY A 157 -6.35 6.32 3.80
N CYS A 158 -7.36 5.44 3.89
CA CYS A 158 -8.67 5.65 3.27
C CYS A 158 -9.35 6.96 3.73
N ASN A 159 -9.36 7.22 5.04
CA ASN A 159 -9.96 8.43 5.60
C ASN A 159 -9.20 9.69 5.20
N ALA A 160 -7.86 9.64 5.21
CA ALA A 160 -7.02 10.75 4.76
C ALA A 160 -7.26 11.07 3.29
N SER A 161 -7.37 10.04 2.43
CA SER A 161 -7.72 10.21 1.01
C SER A 161 -9.09 10.85 0.83
N ALA A 162 -10.10 10.36 1.55
CA ALA A 162 -11.47 10.87 1.44
C ALA A 162 -11.54 12.36 1.82
N VAL A 163 -10.93 12.75 2.94
CA VAL A 163 -10.89 14.14 3.40
C VAL A 163 -10.08 15.02 2.44
N ALA A 164 -8.88 14.58 2.06
CA ALA A 164 -8.00 15.35 1.19
C ALA A 164 -8.63 15.61 -0.19
N LEU A 165 -9.20 14.58 -0.83
CA LEU A 165 -9.85 14.73 -2.13
C LEU A 165 -11.18 15.49 -2.04
N GLY A 166 -11.92 15.32 -0.93
CA GLY A 166 -13.15 16.08 -0.70
C GLY A 166 -12.92 17.59 -0.52
N LEU A 167 -11.81 17.97 0.12
CA LEU A 167 -11.44 19.37 0.34
C LEU A 167 -10.61 19.98 -0.79
N ALA A 168 -9.91 19.17 -1.58
CA ALA A 168 -9.01 19.66 -2.64
C ALA A 168 -9.63 20.71 -3.57
N PRO A 169 -10.89 20.57 -4.05
CA PRO A 169 -11.53 21.59 -4.91
C PRO A 169 -11.82 22.92 -4.19
N LEU A 170 -11.82 22.93 -2.88
CA LEU A 170 -12.15 24.09 -2.05
C LEU A 170 -10.91 24.86 -1.58
N VAL A 171 -9.72 24.27 -1.70
CA VAL A 171 -8.46 24.88 -1.27
C VAL A 171 -8.25 26.19 -2.02
N GLY A 172 -8.02 27.26 -1.26
CA GLY A 172 -7.87 28.62 -1.81
C GLY A 172 -9.18 29.35 -2.14
N LEU A 173 -10.34 28.67 -2.08
CA LEU A 173 -11.65 29.29 -2.31
C LEU A 173 -12.40 29.59 -1.00
N VAL A 174 -12.16 28.77 0.03
CA VAL A 174 -12.81 28.92 1.34
C VAL A 174 -11.79 28.77 2.46
N ASP A 175 -12.13 29.26 3.64
CA ASP A 175 -11.36 28.98 4.86
C ASP A 175 -11.69 27.56 5.37
N THR A 176 -10.74 26.66 5.21
CA THR A 176 -10.88 25.26 5.62
C THR A 176 -10.57 25.04 7.11
N SER A 177 -10.11 26.05 7.85
CA SER A 177 -9.72 25.92 9.27
C SER A 177 -10.89 25.56 10.19
N GLN A 178 -12.13 25.88 9.79
CA GLN A 178 -13.37 25.59 10.50
C GLN A 178 -14.12 24.36 9.95
N SER A 179 -13.45 23.60 9.07
CA SER A 179 -14.09 22.40 8.49
C SER A 179 -14.18 21.26 9.50
N ALA A 180 -15.32 20.57 9.47
CA ALA A 180 -15.52 19.31 10.20
C ALA A 180 -15.86 18.20 9.20
N ALA A 181 -15.32 17.02 9.41
CA ALA A 181 -15.59 15.85 8.57
C ALA A 181 -16.15 14.71 9.41
N THR A 182 -17.29 14.15 8.99
CA THR A 182 -17.83 12.91 9.54
C THR A 182 -17.58 11.78 8.56
N LEU A 183 -16.87 10.74 9.01
CA LEU A 183 -16.48 9.59 8.19
C LEU A 183 -17.21 8.34 8.65
N ILE A 184 -17.94 7.70 7.74
CA ILE A 184 -18.58 6.41 7.98
C ILE A 184 -17.69 5.35 7.37
N VAL A 185 -17.15 4.46 8.20
CA VAL A 185 -16.17 3.45 7.82
C VAL A 185 -16.77 2.05 7.97
N GLY A 186 -16.69 1.26 6.91
CA GLY A 186 -17.07 -0.16 6.98
C GLY A 186 -16.11 -0.97 7.88
N THR A 187 -16.59 -2.04 8.48
CA THR A 187 -15.81 -2.93 9.36
C THR A 187 -14.57 -3.50 8.67
N SER A 188 -14.64 -3.75 7.36
CA SER A 188 -13.49 -4.17 6.54
C SER A 188 -12.32 -3.17 6.54
N GLY A 189 -12.57 -1.89 6.81
CA GLY A 189 -11.54 -0.86 6.96
C GLY A 189 -10.61 -1.09 8.16
N ALA A 190 -11.06 -1.84 9.15
CA ALA A 190 -10.25 -2.26 10.30
C ALA A 190 -9.37 -3.50 10.01
N GLY A 191 -9.46 -4.07 8.82
CA GLY A 191 -8.76 -5.28 8.42
C GLY A 191 -9.58 -6.56 8.58
N LYS A 192 -8.96 -7.70 8.29
CA LYS A 192 -9.61 -9.03 8.30
C LYS A 192 -9.72 -9.62 9.70
N SER A 193 -8.98 -9.13 10.67
CA SER A 193 -9.01 -9.63 12.04
C SER A 193 -10.33 -9.29 12.71
N SER A 194 -10.89 -10.25 13.47
CA SER A 194 -12.10 -10.01 14.26
C SER A 194 -11.86 -8.88 15.29
N ARG A 195 -12.74 -7.92 15.31
CA ARG A 195 -12.75 -6.76 16.21
C ARG A 195 -14.09 -6.73 16.93
N PRO A 196 -14.19 -7.29 18.15
CA PRO A 196 -15.46 -7.31 18.92
C PRO A 196 -16.03 -5.93 19.23
N ASP A 197 -15.18 -4.91 19.24
CA ASP A 197 -15.56 -3.51 19.44
C ASP A 197 -16.22 -2.84 18.21
N LEU A 198 -16.27 -3.55 17.08
CA LEU A 198 -16.88 -3.07 15.83
C LEU A 198 -18.10 -3.88 15.38
N THR A 199 -18.56 -4.83 16.20
CA THR A 199 -19.74 -5.68 15.93
C THR A 199 -20.95 -5.29 16.77
#